data_28021f447544f6acc651f7e8b3151183
#
_entry.id   28021f447544f6acc651f7e8b3151183
#
_cell.length_a   1.000
_cell.length_b   1.000
_cell.length_c   1.000
_cell.angle_alpha   90.00
_cell.angle_beta   90.00
_cell.angle_gamma   90.00
#
_symmetry.space_group_name_H-M   'P 1'
#
loop_
_entity.id
_entity.type
_entity.pdbx_description
1 polymer ?
#
loop_
_entity_poly.entity_id
_entity_poly.type
_entity_poly.pdbx_seq_one_letter_code
_entity_poly.pdbx_strand_id
1 'polypeptide(L)'
;MAFGNWKRWLLKGVLILAIFLAVTAWQGRNLVSKQTPAPSFRLPALSGTPVALEDLRGRRVLLYFFAPWCKVCDLSISNLNWVRKLRGEESVSIFAVALSYTELQSVEAFLERNALDVPVLLGTPELLNSYRIRAFPTVYALNESGNIDGSTVGYATTLGLWWRTL
;
A
#
# COMPACT_ATOMS: atom_id res chain seq x y z
N MET A 1 -7.93 24.25 41.35
CA MET A 1 -7.13 23.00 41.46
C MET A 1 -7.37 22.09 40.26
N ALA A 2 -6.99 22.53 39.04
CA ALA A 2 -7.22 21.75 37.80
C ALA A 2 -5.94 21.44 36.98
N PHE A 3 -4.75 21.78 37.53
CA PHE A 3 -3.48 21.62 36.82
C PHE A 3 -2.86 20.21 36.87
N GLY A 4 -3.39 19.29 37.70
CA GLY A 4 -2.84 17.95 37.85
C GLY A 4 -3.21 16.95 36.73
N ASN A 5 -4.35 17.15 36.09
CA ASN A 5 -4.87 16.17 35.12
C ASN A 5 -4.26 16.31 33.73
N TRP A 6 -3.86 17.50 33.29
CA TRP A 6 -3.28 17.71 31.97
C TRP A 6 -1.97 16.95 31.77
N LYS A 7 -1.04 17.01 32.72
CA LYS A 7 0.22 16.24 32.63
C LYS A 7 -0.03 14.74 32.49
N ARG A 8 -1.04 14.20 33.15
CA ARG A 8 -1.44 12.78 33.05
C ARG A 8 -2.01 12.46 31.67
N TRP A 9 -2.81 13.36 31.08
CA TRP A 9 -3.34 13.21 29.72
C TRP A 9 -2.25 13.33 28.66
N LEU A 10 -1.31 14.26 28.82
CA LEU A 10 -0.15 14.39 27.94
C LEU A 10 0.74 13.13 28.01
N LEU A 11 1.01 12.61 29.20
CA LEU A 11 1.79 11.37 29.35
C LEU A 11 1.10 10.17 28.68
N LYS A 12 -0.22 10.05 28.83
CA LYS A 12 -0.98 9.00 28.12
C LYS A 12 -0.92 9.16 26.60
N GLY A 13 -1.07 10.38 26.10
CA GLY A 13 -0.95 10.68 24.66
C GLY A 13 0.42 10.35 24.09
N VAL A 14 1.48 10.73 24.81
CA VAL A 14 2.87 10.40 24.43
C VAL A 14 3.11 8.89 24.44
N LEU A 15 2.59 8.19 25.47
CA LEU A 15 2.73 6.73 25.55
C LEU A 15 2.00 6.03 24.39
N ILE A 16 0.77 6.43 24.08
CA ILE A 16 0.01 5.88 22.95
C ILE A 16 0.75 6.13 21.64
N LEU A 17 1.26 7.35 21.43
CA LEU A 17 2.04 7.68 20.26
C LEU A 17 3.33 6.84 20.16
N ALA A 18 4.04 6.67 21.28
CA ALA A 18 5.26 5.86 21.31
C ALA A 18 4.96 4.38 20.98
N ILE A 19 3.89 3.81 21.54
CA ILE A 19 3.45 2.44 21.22
C ILE A 19 3.07 2.34 19.74
N PHE A 20 2.31 3.30 19.22
CA PHE A 20 1.92 3.33 17.81
C PHE A 20 3.15 3.38 16.89
N LEU A 21 4.12 4.26 17.17
CA LEU A 21 5.37 4.35 16.42
C LEU A 21 6.21 3.07 16.52
N ALA A 22 6.27 2.45 17.69
CA ALA A 22 6.99 1.21 17.90
C ALA A 22 6.36 0.06 17.10
N VAL A 23 5.04 -0.07 17.12
CA VAL A 23 4.30 -1.10 16.35
C VAL A 23 4.48 -0.89 14.85
N THR A 24 4.34 0.34 14.35
CA THR A 24 4.52 0.62 12.93
C THR A 24 5.96 0.37 12.46
N ALA A 25 6.95 0.76 13.27
CA ALA A 25 8.35 0.47 13.01
C ALA A 25 8.64 -1.05 13.01
N TRP A 26 8.06 -1.79 13.95
CA TRP A 26 8.22 -3.23 14.04
C TRP A 26 7.59 -3.97 12.85
N GLN A 27 6.39 -3.57 12.42
CA GLN A 27 5.72 -4.13 11.25
C GLN A 27 6.51 -3.89 9.95
N GLY A 28 7.18 -2.72 9.84
CA GLY A 28 8.00 -2.37 8.69
C GLY A 28 9.33 -3.13 8.58
N ARG A 29 9.84 -3.70 9.69
CA ARG A 29 11.16 -4.38 9.73
C ARG A 29 11.25 -5.63 8.86
N ASN A 30 10.13 -6.30 8.62
CA ASN A 30 10.08 -7.56 7.89
C ASN A 30 9.83 -7.38 6.38
N LEU A 31 9.59 -6.15 5.92
CA LEU A 31 9.39 -5.85 4.51
C LEU A 31 10.69 -6.01 3.72
N VAL A 32 10.58 -6.10 2.41
CA VAL A 32 11.75 -6.13 1.51
C VAL A 32 12.53 -4.83 1.68
N SER A 33 13.85 -4.95 1.78
CA SER A 33 14.73 -3.81 2.08
C SER A 33 14.69 -2.75 0.98
N LYS A 34 14.90 -1.48 1.39
CA LYS A 34 15.07 -0.38 0.43
C LYS A 34 16.31 -0.60 -0.42
N GLN A 35 16.29 -0.02 -1.63
CA GLN A 35 17.36 -0.08 -2.63
C GLN A 35 17.67 -1.50 -3.15
N THR A 36 16.84 -2.49 -2.84
CA THR A 36 16.92 -3.82 -3.44
C THR A 36 15.95 -3.92 -4.63
N PRO A 37 16.28 -4.72 -5.66
CA PRO A 37 15.33 -5.00 -6.73
C PRO A 37 14.02 -5.53 -6.18
N ALA A 38 12.91 -4.97 -6.66
CA ALA A 38 11.59 -5.50 -6.31
C ALA A 38 11.44 -6.92 -6.89
N PRO A 39 10.81 -7.85 -6.15
CA PRO A 39 10.52 -9.17 -6.69
C PRO A 39 9.73 -9.08 -8.00
N SER A 40 10.22 -9.75 -9.05
CA SER A 40 9.55 -9.76 -10.35
C SER A 40 8.20 -10.45 -10.26
N PHE A 41 7.27 -9.98 -11.09
CA PHE A 41 5.97 -10.61 -11.26
C PHE A 41 5.45 -10.41 -12.69
N ARG A 42 4.55 -11.29 -13.11
CA ARG A 42 3.66 -11.12 -14.24
C ARG A 42 2.27 -11.52 -13.77
N LEU A 43 1.38 -10.53 -13.63
CA LEU A 43 0.05 -10.71 -13.03
C LEU A 43 -1.04 -10.37 -14.05
N PRO A 44 -2.15 -11.14 -14.06
CA PRO A 44 -3.32 -10.74 -14.81
C PRO A 44 -3.90 -9.45 -14.22
N ALA A 45 -4.26 -8.51 -15.09
CA ALA A 45 -5.05 -7.37 -14.68
C ALA A 45 -6.55 -7.70 -14.81
N LEU A 46 -7.35 -7.11 -13.94
CA LEU A 46 -8.81 -7.26 -14.02
C LEU A 46 -9.37 -6.75 -15.37
N SER A 47 -8.69 -5.80 -16.01
CA SER A 47 -8.98 -5.30 -17.36
C SER A 47 -8.62 -6.28 -18.48
N GLY A 48 -7.97 -7.41 -18.16
CA GLY A 48 -7.62 -8.47 -19.10
C GLY A 48 -6.17 -8.49 -19.59
N THR A 49 -5.48 -7.34 -19.68
CA THR A 49 -4.09 -7.31 -20.16
C THR A 49 -3.11 -7.57 -19.00
N PRO A 50 -2.32 -8.66 -19.04
CA PRO A 50 -1.35 -8.94 -17.99
C PRO A 50 -0.27 -7.85 -17.91
N VAL A 51 0.17 -7.55 -16.68
CA VAL A 51 1.23 -6.58 -16.41
C VAL A 51 2.44 -7.31 -15.83
N ALA A 52 3.61 -7.11 -16.42
CA ALA A 52 4.88 -7.54 -15.85
C ALA A 52 5.61 -6.35 -15.24
N LEU A 53 6.31 -6.59 -14.11
CA LEU A 53 7.07 -5.53 -13.44
C LEU A 53 8.15 -4.95 -14.35
N GLU A 54 8.73 -5.77 -15.21
CA GLU A 54 9.78 -5.37 -16.15
C GLU A 54 9.30 -4.33 -17.18
N ASP A 55 8.01 -4.41 -17.54
CA ASP A 55 7.37 -3.49 -18.49
C ASP A 55 7.14 -2.08 -17.88
N LEU A 56 7.31 -1.95 -16.55
CA LEU A 56 7.12 -0.71 -15.81
C LEU A 56 8.43 0.05 -15.53
N ARG A 57 9.56 -0.46 -16.00
CA ARG A 57 10.86 0.22 -15.85
C ARG A 57 10.87 1.57 -16.59
N GLY A 58 11.65 2.51 -16.08
CA GLY A 58 11.68 3.89 -16.56
C GLY A 58 10.59 4.78 -15.97
N ARG A 59 9.71 4.23 -15.12
CA ARG A 59 8.66 4.96 -14.40
C ARG A 59 8.71 4.65 -12.91
N ARG A 60 8.30 5.59 -12.10
CA ARG A 60 7.99 5.29 -10.68
C ARG A 60 6.74 4.43 -10.60
N VAL A 61 6.74 3.46 -9.69
CA VAL A 61 5.62 2.54 -9.50
C VAL A 61 5.17 2.56 -8.05
N LEU A 62 3.87 2.63 -7.84
CA LEU A 62 3.25 2.47 -6.53
C LEU A 62 2.40 1.19 -6.54
N LEU A 63 2.79 0.20 -5.74
CA LEU A 63 2.07 -1.06 -5.56
C LEU A 63 1.34 -1.02 -4.23
N TYR A 64 0.00 -1.08 -4.26
CA TYR A 64 -0.85 -1.12 -3.07
C TYR A 64 -1.46 -2.51 -2.94
N PHE A 65 -0.93 -3.30 -2.02
CA PHE A 65 -1.40 -4.65 -1.75
C PHE A 65 -2.56 -4.62 -0.77
N PHE A 66 -3.68 -5.24 -1.15
CA PHE A 66 -4.90 -5.28 -0.34
C PHE A 66 -5.55 -6.67 -0.34
N ALA A 67 -6.46 -6.89 0.61
CA ALA A 67 -7.36 -8.03 0.61
C ALA A 67 -8.82 -7.54 0.64
N PRO A 68 -9.77 -8.18 -0.06
CA PRO A 68 -11.16 -7.74 -0.11
C PRO A 68 -11.89 -7.70 1.24
N TRP A 69 -11.44 -8.50 2.19
CA TRP A 69 -11.97 -8.57 3.56
C TRP A 69 -11.32 -7.56 4.53
N CYS A 70 -10.31 -6.81 4.08
CA CYS A 70 -9.53 -5.91 4.93
C CYS A 70 -10.24 -4.56 5.15
N LYS A 71 -10.73 -4.32 6.37
CA LYS A 71 -11.42 -3.07 6.73
C LYS A 71 -10.55 -1.82 6.65
N VAL A 72 -9.25 -1.94 6.97
CA VAL A 72 -8.31 -0.81 6.84
C VAL A 72 -8.07 -0.46 5.37
N CYS A 73 -8.14 -1.47 4.49
CA CYS A 73 -8.06 -1.26 3.05
C CYS A 73 -9.30 -0.50 2.53
N ASP A 74 -10.51 -0.87 2.98
CA ASP A 74 -11.74 -0.14 2.65
C ASP A 74 -11.63 1.36 2.97
N LEU A 75 -10.96 1.71 4.08
CA LEU A 75 -10.83 3.10 4.53
C LEU A 75 -9.77 3.91 3.78
N SER A 76 -8.83 3.26 3.10
CA SER A 76 -7.66 3.97 2.56
C SER A 76 -7.41 3.77 1.07
N ILE A 77 -8.03 2.78 0.42
CA ILE A 77 -7.73 2.47 -0.98
C ILE A 77 -8.17 3.58 -1.94
N SER A 78 -9.25 4.29 -1.65
CA SER A 78 -9.74 5.44 -2.44
C SER A 78 -8.75 6.62 -2.46
N ASN A 79 -7.80 6.67 -1.51
CA ASN A 79 -6.71 7.65 -1.53
C ASN A 79 -5.80 7.49 -2.76
N LEU A 80 -5.76 6.31 -3.39
CA LEU A 80 -5.03 6.09 -4.64
C LEU A 80 -5.59 6.93 -5.79
N ASN A 81 -6.92 7.09 -5.86
CA ASN A 81 -7.57 7.92 -6.89
C ASN A 81 -7.11 9.39 -6.77
N TRP A 82 -6.97 9.89 -5.55
CA TRP A 82 -6.46 11.25 -5.31
C TRP A 82 -5.00 11.40 -5.71
N VAL A 83 -4.15 10.42 -5.38
CA VAL A 83 -2.74 10.43 -5.77
C VAL A 83 -2.60 10.39 -7.30
N ARG A 84 -3.39 9.54 -7.99
CA ARG A 84 -3.42 9.47 -9.44
C ARG A 84 -3.79 10.82 -10.07
N LYS A 85 -4.83 11.49 -9.55
CA LYS A 85 -5.24 12.82 -10.02
C LYS A 85 -4.16 13.89 -9.78
N LEU A 86 -3.49 13.85 -8.62
CA LEU A 86 -2.46 14.84 -8.27
C LEU A 86 -1.16 14.68 -9.04
N ARG A 87 -0.78 13.42 -9.38
CA ARG A 87 0.49 13.13 -10.05
C ARG A 87 0.38 13.04 -11.56
N GLY A 88 -0.79 12.70 -12.07
CA GLY A 88 -0.97 12.34 -13.48
C GLY A 88 -0.42 10.95 -13.81
N GLU A 89 -1.00 10.32 -14.81
CA GLU A 89 -0.69 8.94 -15.20
C GLU A 89 0.71 8.78 -15.81
N GLU A 90 1.26 9.85 -16.37
CA GLU A 90 2.59 9.84 -16.98
C GLU A 90 3.73 9.85 -15.95
N SER A 91 3.48 10.40 -14.76
CA SER A 91 4.50 10.59 -13.72
C SER A 91 4.70 9.37 -12.82
N VAL A 92 3.67 8.57 -12.61
CA VAL A 92 3.68 7.40 -11.74
C VAL A 92 2.68 6.36 -12.19
N SER A 93 3.10 5.10 -12.24
CA SER A 93 2.22 3.96 -12.47
C SER A 93 1.70 3.45 -11.13
N ILE A 94 0.40 3.52 -10.90
CA ILE A 94 -0.24 3.10 -9.64
C ILE A 94 -1.04 1.83 -9.90
N PHE A 95 -0.79 0.78 -9.11
CA PHE A 95 -1.53 -0.47 -9.18
C PHE A 95 -2.03 -0.87 -7.80
N ALA A 96 -3.29 -1.30 -7.74
CA ALA A 96 -3.83 -2.03 -6.61
C ALA A 96 -3.68 -3.53 -6.88
N VAL A 97 -3.09 -4.27 -5.95
CA VAL A 97 -2.82 -5.71 -6.11
C VAL A 97 -3.68 -6.47 -5.09
N ALA A 98 -4.67 -7.20 -5.59
CA ALA A 98 -5.54 -8.02 -4.75
C ALA A 98 -4.83 -9.30 -4.33
N LEU A 99 -4.85 -9.60 -3.04
CA LEU A 99 -4.27 -10.81 -2.44
C LEU A 99 -5.24 -11.44 -1.45
N SER A 100 -5.01 -12.69 -1.10
CA SER A 100 -5.80 -13.42 -0.08
C SER A 100 -7.31 -13.36 -0.33
N TYR A 101 -7.72 -13.49 -1.57
CA TYR A 101 -9.10 -13.65 -1.99
C TYR A 101 -9.35 -15.12 -2.42
N THR A 102 -10.56 -15.61 -2.23
CA THR A 102 -10.98 -16.96 -2.65
C THR A 102 -11.73 -16.92 -3.98
N GLU A 103 -12.49 -15.85 -4.20
CA GLU A 103 -13.34 -15.67 -5.38
C GLU A 103 -13.13 -14.29 -5.98
N LEU A 104 -13.09 -14.20 -7.30
CA LEU A 104 -12.93 -12.96 -8.04
C LEU A 104 -14.07 -11.96 -7.72
N GLN A 105 -15.28 -12.47 -7.53
CA GLN A 105 -16.44 -11.65 -7.19
C GLN A 105 -16.23 -10.83 -5.90
N SER A 106 -15.48 -11.36 -4.93
CA SER A 106 -15.16 -10.61 -3.71
C SER A 106 -14.26 -9.40 -3.99
N VAL A 107 -13.35 -9.52 -4.96
CA VAL A 107 -12.51 -8.42 -5.43
C VAL A 107 -13.37 -7.37 -6.14
N GLU A 108 -14.21 -7.79 -7.09
CA GLU A 108 -15.10 -6.90 -7.84
C GLU A 108 -16.02 -6.10 -6.90
N ALA A 109 -16.69 -6.78 -5.96
CA ALA A 109 -17.54 -6.11 -4.97
C ALA A 109 -16.77 -5.13 -4.07
N PHE A 110 -15.50 -5.44 -3.77
CA PHE A 110 -14.63 -4.50 -3.03
C PHE A 110 -14.33 -3.25 -3.85
N LEU A 111 -14.03 -3.40 -5.13
CA LEU A 111 -13.70 -2.29 -6.03
C LEU A 111 -14.89 -1.38 -6.26
N GLU A 112 -16.07 -1.94 -6.49
CA GLU A 112 -17.31 -1.20 -6.70
C GLU A 112 -17.66 -0.31 -5.51
N ARG A 113 -17.67 -0.88 -4.28
CA ARG A 113 -18.03 -0.09 -3.09
C ARG A 113 -17.00 0.98 -2.73
N ASN A 114 -15.73 0.85 -3.19
CA ASN A 114 -14.68 1.83 -2.98
C ASN A 114 -14.49 2.80 -4.15
N ALA A 115 -15.26 2.65 -5.23
CA ALA A 115 -15.14 3.43 -6.46
C ALA A 115 -13.69 3.61 -6.93
N LEU A 116 -12.93 2.50 -6.96
CA LEU A 116 -11.52 2.53 -7.26
C LEU A 116 -11.28 2.76 -8.75
N ASP A 117 -10.48 3.77 -9.08
CA ASP A 117 -10.16 4.21 -10.44
C ASP A 117 -8.67 4.01 -10.79
N VAL A 118 -8.05 2.98 -10.24
CA VAL A 118 -6.68 2.58 -10.61
C VAL A 118 -6.68 1.14 -11.12
N PRO A 119 -5.74 0.77 -12.03
CA PRO A 119 -5.62 -0.60 -12.50
C PRO A 119 -5.45 -1.60 -11.35
N VAL A 120 -6.18 -2.71 -11.43
CA VAL A 120 -6.15 -3.77 -10.42
C VAL A 120 -5.52 -5.02 -10.97
N LEU A 121 -4.52 -5.52 -10.26
CA LEU A 121 -3.83 -6.77 -10.58
C LEU A 121 -4.30 -7.88 -9.64
N LEU A 122 -4.42 -9.08 -10.17
CA LEU A 122 -4.79 -10.26 -9.40
C LEU A 122 -3.51 -10.99 -8.96
N GLY A 123 -3.16 -10.81 -7.70
CA GLY A 123 -1.95 -11.39 -7.13
C GLY A 123 -2.14 -12.85 -6.71
N THR A 124 -1.02 -13.54 -6.53
CA THR A 124 -0.96 -14.96 -6.14
C THR A 124 -0.41 -15.14 -4.72
N PRO A 125 -0.60 -16.31 -4.08
CA PRO A 125 -0.01 -16.58 -2.77
C PRO A 125 1.53 -16.45 -2.72
N GLU A 126 2.22 -16.76 -3.82
CA GLU A 126 3.68 -16.64 -3.93
C GLU A 126 4.13 -15.18 -3.79
N LEU A 127 3.30 -14.24 -4.26
CA LEU A 127 3.57 -12.81 -4.16
C LEU A 127 3.57 -12.32 -2.71
N LEU A 128 2.72 -12.90 -1.84
CA LEU A 128 2.75 -12.63 -0.39
C LEU A 128 4.14 -12.90 0.20
N ASN A 129 4.73 -14.02 -0.19
CA ASN A 129 6.03 -14.44 0.33
C ASN A 129 7.16 -13.60 -0.25
N SER A 130 7.18 -13.39 -1.57
CA SER A 130 8.25 -12.63 -2.25
C SER A 130 8.29 -11.17 -1.80
N TYR A 131 7.14 -10.51 -1.61
CA TYR A 131 7.04 -9.17 -1.08
C TYR A 131 6.98 -9.12 0.45
N ARG A 132 7.08 -10.28 1.13
CA ARG A 132 7.04 -10.42 2.60
C ARG A 132 5.83 -9.74 3.24
N ILE A 133 4.67 -9.82 2.58
CA ILE A 133 3.42 -9.20 3.05
C ILE A 133 2.83 -10.03 4.17
N ARG A 134 2.66 -9.43 5.34
CA ARG A 134 2.09 -10.08 6.54
C ARG A 134 0.85 -9.38 7.08
N ALA A 135 0.55 -8.20 6.57
CA ALA A 135 -0.61 -7.42 6.96
C ALA A 135 -1.09 -6.55 5.79
N PHE A 136 -2.36 -6.18 5.80
CA PHE A 136 -2.97 -5.31 4.79
C PHE A 136 -3.49 -4.01 5.42
N PRO A 137 -3.43 -2.92 4.65
CA PRO A 137 -2.72 -2.80 3.38
C PRO A 137 -1.20 -2.74 3.58
N THR A 138 -0.45 -3.16 2.57
CA THR A 138 0.99 -2.93 2.44
C THR A 138 1.24 -2.17 1.14
N VAL A 139 2.09 -1.16 1.19
CA VAL A 139 2.43 -0.34 0.03
C VAL A 139 3.93 -0.39 -0.21
N TYR A 140 4.32 -0.56 -1.47
CA TYR A 140 5.68 -0.40 -1.95
C TYR A 140 5.74 0.71 -3.00
N ALA A 141 6.72 1.58 -2.88
CA ALA A 141 7.11 2.52 -3.91
C ALA A 141 8.40 2.03 -4.57
N LEU A 142 8.42 2.01 -5.90
CA LEU A 142 9.58 1.61 -6.69
C LEU A 142 10.07 2.82 -7.49
N ASN A 143 11.38 2.93 -7.62
CA ASN A 143 12.00 3.91 -8.49
C ASN A 143 12.01 3.44 -9.97
N GLU A 144 12.48 4.27 -10.86
CA GLU A 144 12.51 4.04 -12.31
C GLU A 144 13.38 2.81 -12.70
N SER A 145 14.34 2.43 -11.85
CA SER A 145 15.15 1.22 -12.04
C SER A 145 14.46 -0.06 -11.55
N GLY A 146 13.26 0.05 -10.96
CA GLY A 146 12.50 -1.08 -10.39
C GLY A 146 13.01 -1.51 -9.01
N ASN A 147 13.81 -0.69 -8.32
CA ASN A 147 14.23 -0.94 -6.95
C ASN A 147 13.21 -0.36 -5.96
N ILE A 148 13.09 -1.01 -4.80
CA ILE A 148 12.25 -0.53 -3.71
C ILE A 148 12.82 0.77 -3.14
N ASP A 149 12.08 1.85 -3.25
CA ASP A 149 12.40 3.16 -2.72
C ASP A 149 11.78 3.41 -1.34
N GLY A 150 10.61 2.83 -1.11
CA GLY A 150 9.93 2.92 0.16
C GLY A 150 8.84 1.87 0.35
N SER A 151 8.47 1.65 1.60
CA SER A 151 7.37 0.75 1.96
C SER A 151 6.63 1.23 3.20
N THR A 152 5.39 0.82 3.36
CA THR A 152 4.59 1.08 4.57
C THR A 152 3.52 0.00 4.73
N VAL A 153 3.13 -0.24 5.99
CA VAL A 153 2.07 -1.15 6.37
C VAL A 153 1.00 -0.38 7.13
N GLY A 154 -0.26 -0.73 6.93
CA GLY A 154 -1.41 -0.11 7.59
C GLY A 154 -2.00 1.05 6.80
N TYR A 155 -2.81 1.87 7.47
CA TYR A 155 -3.56 2.95 6.83
C TYR A 155 -2.66 3.88 6.00
N ALA A 156 -2.96 3.99 4.72
CA ALA A 156 -2.19 4.79 3.77
C ALA A 156 -2.90 6.12 3.49
N THR A 157 -2.39 7.22 4.07
CA THR A 157 -2.93 8.56 3.82
C THR A 157 -2.59 9.05 2.41
N THR A 158 -3.43 9.90 1.82
CA THR A 158 -3.16 10.53 0.51
C THR A 158 -1.80 11.23 0.50
N LEU A 159 -1.46 12.00 1.53
CA LEU A 159 -0.17 12.70 1.62
C LEU A 159 1.00 11.72 1.72
N GLY A 160 0.88 10.65 2.51
CA GLY A 160 1.91 9.62 2.65
C GLY A 160 2.14 8.84 1.35
N LEU A 161 1.08 8.55 0.60
CA LEU A 161 1.17 7.93 -0.72
C LEU A 161 1.79 8.88 -1.74
N TRP A 162 1.31 10.14 -1.78
CA TRP A 162 1.83 11.17 -2.68
C TRP A 162 3.33 11.39 -2.47
N TRP A 163 3.79 11.53 -1.22
CA TRP A 163 5.21 11.68 -0.90
C TRP A 163 6.08 10.53 -1.44
N ARG A 164 5.55 9.31 -1.45
CA ARG A 164 6.26 8.13 -1.98
C ARG A 164 6.32 8.09 -3.51
N THR A 165 5.58 8.94 -4.18
CA THR A 165 5.62 9.07 -5.64
C THR A 165 6.55 10.19 -6.12
N LEU A 166 7.22 10.91 -5.21
CA LEU A 166 8.24 11.90 -5.51
C LEU A 166 9.59 11.23 -5.68
#